data_2054bbd9813b9121eeb77cdf451ac2b2
#
_entry.id   2054bbd9813b9121eeb77cdf451ac2b2
#
_cell.length_a   1.000
_cell.length_b   1.000
_cell.length_c   1.000
_cell.angle_alpha   90.00
_cell.angle_beta   90.00
_cell.angle_gamma   90.00
#
_symmetry.space_group_name_H-M   'P 1'
#
loop_
_entity.id
_entity.type
_entity.pdbx_description
1 polymer ?
#
loop_
_entity_poly.entity_id
_entity_poly.type
_entity_poly.pdbx_seq_one_letter_code
_entity_poly.pdbx_strand_id
1 'polypeptide(L)'
;MKLSTVTLFKNLKFSEGKYIHLEGDLLRRYQLSLLEIMEDIVAVCEEADISYSLSGGSALGAIRHKGFIPWDDDMDIFILGSQRDSFLEKFEERFGDKYWLHSSHTPNYGMPIGRVRKKGTIFRGREDIDTEECGFFIDIFWIENAPDSKLLRTLHGTLCMGTGLLLSCRNFYKN
;
A
#
# COMPACT_ATOMS: atom_id res chain seq x y z
N MET A 1 -11.06 -16.41 25.59
CA MET A 1 -11.92 -15.55 24.76
C MET A 1 -11.18 -15.34 23.43
N LYS A 2 -11.59 -15.99 22.32
CA LYS A 2 -10.97 -15.77 21.01
C LYS A 2 -11.52 -14.46 20.47
N LEU A 3 -10.72 -13.41 20.47
CA LEU A 3 -11.01 -12.17 19.73
C LEU A 3 -10.94 -12.49 18.23
N SER A 4 -12.08 -12.70 17.62
CA SER A 4 -12.18 -12.83 16.16
C SER A 4 -12.26 -11.42 15.57
N THR A 5 -11.15 -10.93 15.03
CA THR A 5 -11.11 -9.68 14.27
C THR A 5 -12.12 -9.66 13.10
N VAL A 6 -12.40 -10.82 12.51
CA VAL A 6 -13.43 -10.98 11.46
C VAL A 6 -14.83 -10.60 11.96
N THR A 7 -15.18 -10.87 13.21
CA THR A 7 -16.51 -10.52 13.75
C THR A 7 -16.61 -9.01 14.05
N LEU A 8 -15.51 -8.37 14.43
CA LEU A 8 -15.47 -6.92 14.64
C LEU A 8 -15.67 -6.16 13.30
N PHE A 9 -15.06 -6.62 12.23
CA PHE A 9 -15.21 -6.02 10.89
C PHE A 9 -16.61 -6.27 10.29
N LYS A 10 -17.26 -7.40 10.55
CA LYS A 10 -18.63 -7.69 10.09
C LYS A 10 -19.71 -6.81 10.75
N ASN A 11 -19.45 -6.28 11.93
CA ASN A 11 -20.40 -5.43 12.67
C ASN A 11 -20.24 -3.93 12.41
N LEU A 12 -19.24 -3.52 11.64
CA LEU A 12 -19.19 -2.17 11.09
C LEU A 12 -20.27 -2.09 10.01
N LYS A 13 -21.45 -1.60 10.36
CA LYS A 13 -22.51 -1.27 9.40
C LYS A 13 -21.94 -0.25 8.42
N PHE A 14 -21.64 -0.71 7.21
CA PHE A 14 -21.42 0.19 6.09
C PHE A 14 -22.72 0.98 5.91
N SER A 15 -22.64 2.29 5.89
CA SER A 15 -23.76 3.12 5.47
C SER A 15 -24.04 2.78 4.01
N GLU A 16 -25.11 2.03 3.76
CA GLU A 16 -25.56 1.71 2.41
C GLU A 16 -25.64 3.01 1.59
N GLY A 17 -24.97 3.02 0.44
CA GLY A 17 -24.98 4.14 -0.50
C GLY A 17 -23.73 5.02 -0.53
N LYS A 18 -22.76 4.86 0.39
CA LYS A 18 -21.54 5.69 0.41
C LYS A 18 -20.34 5.05 -0.33
N TYR A 19 -20.34 3.74 -0.54
CA TYR A 19 -19.23 3.01 -1.18
C TYR A 19 -19.74 2.18 -2.35
N ILE A 20 -18.93 2.11 -3.39
CA ILE A 20 -19.17 1.28 -4.57
C ILE A 20 -18.41 -0.03 -4.36
N HIS A 21 -19.08 -1.17 -4.54
CA HIS A 21 -18.40 -2.45 -4.62
C HIS A 21 -17.80 -2.60 -6.02
N LEU A 22 -16.49 -2.88 -6.07
CA LEU A 22 -15.82 -3.17 -7.33
C LEU A 22 -16.05 -4.66 -7.68
N GLU A 23 -16.82 -4.91 -8.70
CA GLU A 23 -17.14 -6.27 -9.18
C GLU A 23 -17.16 -6.34 -10.72
N GLY A 24 -17.01 -7.53 -11.27
CA GLY A 24 -17.13 -7.79 -12.70
C GLY A 24 -16.22 -6.91 -13.56
N ASP A 25 -16.78 -6.29 -14.59
CA ASP A 25 -16.04 -5.47 -15.55
C ASP A 25 -15.44 -4.21 -14.91
N LEU A 26 -16.09 -3.63 -13.89
CA LEU A 26 -15.56 -2.47 -13.19
C LEU A 26 -14.29 -2.82 -12.43
N LEU A 27 -14.29 -3.93 -11.68
CA LEU A 27 -13.10 -4.43 -10.99
C LEU A 27 -11.99 -4.74 -12.00
N ARG A 28 -12.32 -5.39 -13.11
CA ARG A 28 -11.33 -5.73 -14.15
C ARG A 28 -10.66 -4.48 -14.75
N ARG A 29 -11.43 -3.46 -15.04
CA ARG A 29 -10.90 -2.18 -15.54
C ARG A 29 -10.00 -1.49 -14.51
N TYR A 30 -10.37 -1.56 -13.24
CA TYR A 30 -9.56 -1.05 -12.15
C TYR A 30 -8.24 -1.82 -12.04
N GLN A 31 -8.26 -3.15 -12.04
CA GLN A 31 -7.06 -3.99 -12.03
C GLN A 31 -6.12 -3.68 -13.21
N LEU A 32 -6.66 -3.44 -14.42
CA LEU A 32 -5.85 -3.05 -15.57
C LEU A 32 -5.17 -1.68 -15.36
N SER A 33 -5.86 -0.75 -14.70
CA SER A 33 -5.25 0.54 -14.35
C SER A 33 -4.14 0.41 -13.30
N LEU A 34 -4.24 -0.56 -12.37
CA LEU A 34 -3.15 -0.87 -11.45
C LEU A 34 -1.94 -1.45 -12.18
N LEU A 35 -2.14 -2.28 -13.22
CA LEU A 35 -1.03 -2.78 -14.05
C LEU A 35 -0.29 -1.65 -14.76
N GLU A 36 -1.01 -0.64 -15.28
CA GLU A 36 -0.36 0.54 -15.89
C GLU A 36 0.51 1.30 -14.88
N ILE A 37 0.07 1.44 -13.62
CA ILE A 37 0.89 2.04 -12.56
C ILE A 37 2.11 1.17 -12.27
N MET A 38 1.92 -0.15 -12.23
CA MET A 38 3.02 -1.10 -11.99
C MET A 38 4.06 -1.09 -13.10
N GLU A 39 3.66 -0.96 -14.37
CA GLU A 39 4.57 -0.83 -15.50
C GLU A 39 5.49 0.40 -15.35
N ASP A 40 4.94 1.54 -14.92
CA ASP A 40 5.73 2.75 -14.66
C ASP A 40 6.68 2.58 -13.46
N ILE A 41 6.24 1.87 -12.40
CA ILE A 41 7.09 1.54 -11.25
C ILE A 41 8.24 0.63 -11.68
N VAL A 42 7.95 -0.41 -12.46
CA VAL A 42 8.96 -1.35 -12.99
C VAL A 42 9.99 -0.63 -13.84
N ALA A 43 9.54 0.29 -14.72
CA ALA A 43 10.43 1.06 -15.57
C ALA A 43 11.46 1.88 -14.77
N VAL A 44 11.05 2.46 -13.64
CA VAL A 44 11.98 3.18 -12.73
C VAL A 44 12.89 2.20 -12.00
N CYS A 45 12.36 1.09 -11.52
CA CYS A 45 13.15 0.10 -10.80
C CYS A 45 14.25 -0.51 -11.68
N GLU A 46 13.93 -0.85 -12.94
CA GLU A 46 14.88 -1.40 -13.89
C GLU A 46 15.97 -0.36 -14.28
N GLU A 47 15.57 0.89 -14.52
CA GLU A 47 16.51 1.95 -14.88
C GLU A 47 17.49 2.29 -13.74
N ALA A 48 17.03 2.26 -12.50
CA ALA A 48 17.82 2.63 -11.33
C ALA A 48 18.43 1.43 -10.57
N ASP A 49 18.36 0.21 -11.11
CA ASP A 49 18.81 -1.05 -10.49
C ASP A 49 18.21 -1.25 -9.08
N ILE A 50 16.91 -0.99 -8.95
CA ILE A 50 16.15 -1.12 -7.71
C ILE A 50 15.46 -2.48 -7.68
N SER A 51 15.74 -3.25 -6.63
CA SER A 51 15.13 -4.57 -6.42
C SER A 51 13.71 -4.42 -5.89
N TYR A 52 12.75 -5.06 -6.55
CA TYR A 52 11.35 -5.10 -6.14
C TYR A 52 10.78 -6.52 -6.20
N SER A 53 9.70 -6.75 -5.50
CA SER A 53 8.90 -7.97 -5.61
C SER A 53 7.43 -7.71 -5.29
N LEU A 54 6.53 -8.53 -5.81
CA LEU A 54 5.13 -8.51 -5.40
C LEU A 54 4.99 -8.92 -3.93
N SER A 55 4.02 -8.35 -3.23
CA SER A 55 3.73 -8.62 -1.83
C SER A 55 2.34 -9.24 -1.66
N GLY A 56 2.10 -9.90 -0.55
CA GLY A 56 0.77 -10.30 -0.07
C GLY A 56 -0.10 -11.00 -1.09
N GLY A 57 -1.30 -10.44 -1.29
CA GLY A 57 -2.30 -10.89 -2.25
C GLY A 57 -1.81 -10.85 -3.68
N SER A 58 -1.06 -9.81 -4.05
CA SER A 58 -0.50 -9.65 -5.39
C SER A 58 0.47 -10.78 -5.77
N ALA A 59 1.36 -11.18 -4.86
CA ALA A 59 2.27 -12.31 -5.08
C ALA A 59 1.51 -13.64 -5.18
N LEU A 60 0.52 -13.84 -4.31
CA LEU A 60 -0.32 -15.04 -4.33
C LEU A 60 -1.14 -15.13 -5.63
N GLY A 61 -1.69 -14.02 -6.09
CA GLY A 61 -2.42 -13.91 -7.35
C GLY A 61 -1.56 -14.27 -8.55
N ALA A 62 -0.35 -13.71 -8.63
CA ALA A 62 0.60 -14.00 -9.70
C ALA A 62 0.93 -15.50 -9.80
N ILE A 63 1.14 -16.19 -8.66
CA ILE A 63 1.46 -17.62 -8.64
C ILE A 63 0.24 -18.49 -8.96
N ARG A 64 -0.91 -18.24 -8.32
CA ARG A 64 -2.11 -19.10 -8.40
C ARG A 64 -2.99 -18.82 -9.60
N HIS A 65 -3.16 -17.55 -9.94
CA HIS A 65 -4.10 -17.07 -10.95
C HIS A 65 -3.42 -16.54 -12.21
N LYS A 66 -2.08 -16.47 -12.22
CA LYS A 66 -1.28 -15.85 -13.30
C LYS A 66 -1.67 -14.39 -13.56
N GLY A 67 -2.09 -13.72 -12.51
CA GLY A 67 -2.54 -12.33 -12.50
C GLY A 67 -3.13 -11.99 -11.14
N PHE A 68 -4.09 -11.09 -11.10
CA PHE A 68 -4.83 -10.78 -9.88
C PHE A 68 -5.62 -11.96 -9.34
N ILE A 69 -5.82 -12.03 -8.03
CA ILE A 69 -6.93 -12.80 -7.47
C ILE A 69 -8.22 -12.20 -8.01
N PRO A 70 -9.19 -13.00 -8.51
CA PRO A 70 -10.35 -12.48 -9.28
C PRO A 70 -11.22 -11.43 -8.57
N TRP A 71 -11.19 -11.36 -7.25
CA TRP A 71 -11.96 -10.43 -6.43
C TRP A 71 -11.10 -9.41 -5.68
N ASP A 72 -9.81 -9.34 -5.99
CA ASP A 72 -8.85 -8.46 -5.32
C ASP A 72 -8.82 -7.08 -5.99
N ASP A 73 -8.82 -6.04 -5.18
CA ASP A 73 -8.87 -4.64 -5.60
C ASP A 73 -7.65 -3.83 -5.14
N ASP A 74 -6.58 -4.51 -4.78
CA ASP A 74 -5.30 -3.88 -4.42
C ASP A 74 -4.11 -4.49 -5.16
N MET A 75 -3.00 -3.78 -5.13
CA MET A 75 -1.70 -4.24 -5.55
C MET A 75 -0.63 -3.70 -4.61
N ASP A 76 0.14 -4.64 -4.09
CA ASP A 76 1.19 -4.39 -3.10
C ASP A 76 2.53 -4.87 -3.61
N ILE A 77 3.58 -4.09 -3.37
CA ILE A 77 4.95 -4.45 -3.68
C ILE A 77 5.88 -4.25 -2.50
N PHE A 78 7.00 -4.95 -2.52
CA PHE A 78 8.14 -4.73 -1.66
C PHE A 78 9.26 -4.05 -2.42
N ILE A 79 9.93 -3.08 -1.77
CA ILE A 79 11.22 -2.52 -2.16
C ILE A 79 12.14 -2.52 -0.93
N LEU A 80 13.45 -2.76 -1.13
CA LEU A 80 14.41 -2.69 -0.03
C LEU A 80 14.45 -1.29 0.58
N GLY A 81 14.40 -1.18 1.90
CA GLY A 81 14.44 0.09 2.61
C GLY A 81 15.71 0.92 2.32
N SER A 82 16.83 0.24 2.04
CA SER A 82 18.07 0.88 1.59
C SER A 82 17.98 1.55 0.22
N GLN A 83 17.02 1.17 -0.61
CA GLN A 83 16.79 1.72 -1.96
C GLN A 83 15.60 2.69 -2.01
N ARG A 84 14.94 2.93 -0.88
CA ARG A 84 13.74 3.77 -0.77
C ARG A 84 13.95 5.17 -1.33
N ASP A 85 14.97 5.86 -0.85
CA ASP A 85 15.19 7.27 -1.19
C ASP A 85 15.55 7.42 -2.68
N SER A 86 16.32 6.48 -3.22
CA SER A 86 16.62 6.40 -4.66
C SER A 86 15.35 6.19 -5.48
N PHE A 87 14.46 5.29 -5.05
CA PHE A 87 13.18 5.07 -5.72
C PHE A 87 12.30 6.33 -5.71
N LEU A 88 12.15 6.96 -4.55
CA LEU A 88 11.32 8.15 -4.40
C LEU A 88 11.80 9.30 -5.31
N GLU A 89 13.11 9.55 -5.32
CA GLU A 89 13.72 10.59 -6.15
C GLU A 89 13.52 10.31 -7.65
N LYS A 90 13.89 9.11 -8.10
CA LYS A 90 13.82 8.73 -9.52
C LYS A 90 12.38 8.63 -10.04
N PHE A 91 11.45 8.15 -9.20
CA PHE A 91 10.05 8.09 -9.58
C PHE A 91 9.43 9.48 -9.71
N GLU A 92 9.72 10.39 -8.77
CA GLU A 92 9.24 11.77 -8.82
C GLU A 92 9.85 12.52 -10.01
N GLU A 93 11.15 12.35 -10.30
CA GLU A 93 11.82 12.96 -11.44
C GLU A 93 11.18 12.56 -12.78
N ARG A 94 10.80 11.28 -12.91
CA ARG A 94 10.31 10.73 -14.19
C ARG A 94 8.80 10.86 -14.36
N PHE A 95 8.04 10.71 -13.29
CA PHE A 95 6.59 10.56 -13.33
C PHE A 95 5.83 11.47 -12.36
N GLY A 96 6.47 12.46 -11.75
CA GLY A 96 5.84 13.36 -10.81
C GLY A 96 4.69 14.19 -11.38
N ASP A 97 4.64 14.39 -12.70
CA ASP A 97 3.50 15.00 -13.39
C ASP A 97 2.28 14.07 -13.49
N LYS A 98 2.49 12.74 -13.56
CA LYS A 98 1.47 11.70 -13.74
C LYS A 98 0.93 11.13 -12.42
N TYR A 99 1.74 11.18 -11.36
CA TYR A 99 1.42 10.57 -10.06
C TYR A 99 1.63 11.52 -8.90
N TRP A 100 0.91 11.26 -7.81
CA TRP A 100 1.27 11.71 -6.46
C TRP A 100 2.07 10.60 -5.79
N LEU A 101 3.20 10.95 -5.21
CA LEU A 101 4.07 10.03 -4.48
C LEU A 101 4.02 10.32 -2.99
N HIS A 102 3.40 9.43 -2.24
CA HIS A 102 3.31 9.54 -0.78
C HIS A 102 4.35 8.65 -0.10
N SER A 103 4.92 9.16 0.98
CA SER A 103 5.86 8.43 1.84
C SER A 103 5.70 8.88 3.29
N SER A 104 6.45 8.26 4.20
CA SER A 104 6.49 8.68 5.61
C SER A 104 6.91 10.15 5.81
N HIS A 105 7.50 10.77 4.80
CA HIS A 105 7.92 12.19 4.81
C HIS A 105 6.85 13.13 4.24
N THR A 106 5.81 12.59 3.61
CA THR A 106 4.72 13.40 3.06
C THR A 106 3.87 13.98 4.20
N PRO A 107 3.67 15.31 4.25
CA PRO A 107 2.86 15.92 5.29
C PRO A 107 1.45 15.32 5.34
N ASN A 108 0.96 15.02 6.54
CA ASN A 108 -0.38 14.47 6.80
C ASN A 108 -0.67 13.06 6.26
N TYR A 109 0.28 12.40 5.60
CA TYR A 109 0.07 11.04 5.11
C TYR A 109 -0.02 10.00 6.24
N GLY A 110 0.84 10.11 7.25
CA GLY A 110 0.73 9.36 8.51
C GLY A 110 0.96 7.84 8.43
N MET A 111 1.26 7.27 7.27
CA MET A 111 1.56 5.85 7.08
C MET A 111 3.06 5.62 6.86
N PRO A 112 3.61 4.50 7.37
CA PRO A 112 5.04 4.16 7.22
C PRO A 112 5.38 3.48 5.88
N ILE A 113 4.44 3.45 4.93
CA ILE A 113 4.59 2.85 3.60
C ILE A 113 4.72 3.92 2.52
N GLY A 114 5.20 3.55 1.35
CA GLY A 114 5.08 4.36 0.14
C GLY A 114 3.74 4.12 -0.54
N ARG A 115 3.26 5.10 -1.29
CA ARG A 115 2.06 4.95 -2.11
C ARG A 115 2.19 5.79 -3.38
N VAL A 116 2.02 5.16 -4.53
CA VAL A 116 1.97 5.83 -5.83
C VAL A 116 0.52 5.94 -6.25
N ARG A 117 -0.01 7.17 -6.41
CA ARG A 117 -1.40 7.45 -6.78
C ARG A 117 -1.50 8.09 -8.15
N LYS A 118 -2.31 7.53 -9.04
CA LYS A 118 -2.51 8.04 -10.40
C LYS A 118 -3.37 9.30 -10.39
N LYS A 119 -2.81 10.42 -10.86
CA LYS A 119 -3.53 11.68 -11.06
C LYS A 119 -4.66 11.53 -12.10
N GLY A 120 -5.71 12.32 -11.95
CA GLY A 120 -6.86 12.26 -12.86
C GLY A 120 -7.80 11.06 -12.66
N THR A 121 -7.56 10.25 -11.62
CA THR A 121 -8.44 9.16 -11.20
C THR A 121 -8.95 9.40 -9.78
N ILE A 122 -10.04 8.75 -9.40
CA ILE A 122 -10.63 8.88 -8.06
C ILE A 122 -10.85 7.48 -7.48
N PHE A 123 -10.16 7.21 -6.37
CA PHE A 123 -10.38 6.05 -5.52
C PHE A 123 -10.20 6.49 -4.07
N ARG A 124 -11.31 6.63 -3.36
CA ARG A 124 -11.32 7.10 -1.98
C ARG A 124 -11.63 5.96 -1.02
N GLY A 125 -10.66 5.60 -0.20
CA GLY A 125 -10.87 4.79 0.99
C GLY A 125 -11.49 5.60 2.13
N ARG A 126 -11.69 4.96 3.27
CA ARG A 126 -12.21 5.61 4.48
C ARG A 126 -11.29 6.73 5.01
N GLU A 127 -10.00 6.63 4.71
CA GLU A 127 -8.95 7.53 5.20
C GLU A 127 -8.71 8.74 4.28
N ASP A 128 -9.30 8.72 3.06
CA ASP A 128 -9.02 9.69 2.01
C ASP A 128 -10.19 10.66 1.76
N ILE A 129 -11.08 10.85 2.72
CA ILE A 129 -12.35 11.56 2.52
C ILE A 129 -12.14 13.01 2.09
N ASP A 130 -11.10 13.67 2.60
CA ASP A 130 -10.90 15.12 2.47
C ASP A 130 -9.64 15.50 1.65
N THR A 131 -9.01 14.56 0.95
CA THR A 131 -7.84 14.86 0.12
C THR A 131 -8.16 14.89 -1.37
N GLU A 132 -7.56 15.83 -2.11
CA GLU A 132 -7.60 15.86 -3.57
C GLU A 132 -6.71 14.76 -4.18
N GLU A 133 -5.70 14.30 -3.43
CA GLU A 133 -4.77 13.26 -3.82
C GLU A 133 -5.35 11.86 -3.57
N CYS A 134 -6.42 11.52 -4.29
CA CYS A 134 -7.23 10.32 -4.05
C CYS A 134 -7.32 9.36 -5.24
N GLY A 135 -6.28 9.31 -6.09
CA GLY A 135 -6.23 8.46 -7.28
C GLY A 135 -6.08 6.96 -7.00
N PHE A 136 -6.22 6.15 -8.06
CA PHE A 136 -5.87 4.72 -8.04
C PHE A 136 -4.43 4.55 -7.59
N PHE A 137 -4.13 3.52 -6.79
CA PHE A 137 -2.83 3.46 -6.15
C PHE A 137 -2.25 2.05 -6.04
N ILE A 138 -0.93 2.02 -5.87
CA ILE A 138 -0.15 0.85 -5.45
C ILE A 138 0.55 1.19 -4.16
N ASP A 139 0.48 0.28 -3.19
CA ASP A 139 1.19 0.38 -1.92
C ASP A 139 2.59 -0.25 -2.00
N ILE A 140 3.57 0.46 -1.44
CA ILE A 140 4.98 0.06 -1.41
C ILE A 140 5.41 -0.16 0.03
N PHE A 141 5.72 -1.40 0.36
CA PHE A 141 6.24 -1.77 1.67
C PHE A 141 7.78 -1.81 1.64
N TRP A 142 8.39 -1.09 2.55
CA TRP A 142 9.84 -1.04 2.69
C TRP A 142 10.33 -2.23 3.51
N ILE A 143 11.22 -3.05 2.92
CA ILE A 143 11.86 -4.16 3.64
C ILE A 143 13.07 -3.62 4.38
N GLU A 144 12.99 -3.60 5.71
CA GLU A 144 14.06 -3.14 6.58
C GLU A 144 14.85 -4.33 7.15
N ASN A 145 16.12 -4.09 7.47
CA ASN A 145 16.97 -5.09 8.07
C ASN A 145 16.55 -5.37 9.52
N ALA A 146 16.52 -6.65 9.88
CA ALA A 146 16.36 -7.09 11.26
C ALA A 146 17.72 -7.53 11.84
N PRO A 147 17.95 -7.36 13.15
CA PRO A 147 19.19 -7.83 13.79
C PRO A 147 19.39 -9.34 13.63
N ASP A 148 20.64 -9.76 13.39
CA ASP A 148 21.00 -11.19 13.26
C ASP A 148 20.89 -11.94 14.59
N SER A 149 21.26 -11.32 15.68
CA SER A 149 21.17 -11.89 17.02
C SER A 149 19.70 -12.16 17.40
N LYS A 150 19.40 -13.41 17.83
CA LYS A 150 18.06 -13.81 18.25
C LYS A 150 17.48 -12.92 19.36
N LEU A 151 18.32 -12.53 20.34
CA LEU A 151 17.92 -11.66 21.45
C LEU A 151 17.55 -10.26 20.93
N LEU A 152 18.43 -9.65 20.13
CA LEU A 152 18.19 -8.32 19.56
C LEU A 152 17.01 -8.30 18.60
N ARG A 153 16.82 -9.37 17.82
CA ARG A 153 15.67 -9.51 16.92
C ARG A 153 14.34 -9.58 17.70
N THR A 154 14.32 -10.32 18.82
CA THR A 154 13.13 -10.38 19.68
C THR A 154 12.83 -9.02 20.30
N LEU A 155 13.85 -8.31 20.79
CA LEU A 155 13.68 -6.96 21.34
C LEU A 155 13.19 -5.98 20.27
N HIS A 156 13.83 -5.98 19.10
CA HIS A 156 13.43 -5.16 17.96
C HIS A 156 11.98 -5.44 17.55
N GLY A 157 11.58 -6.71 17.40
CA GLY A 157 10.20 -7.07 17.06
C GLY A 157 9.18 -6.62 18.09
N THR A 158 9.50 -6.73 19.40
CA THR A 158 8.63 -6.22 20.47
C THR A 158 8.46 -4.70 20.42
N LEU A 159 9.55 -3.97 20.16
CA LEU A 159 9.50 -2.51 19.99
C LEU A 159 8.68 -2.11 18.77
N CYS A 160 8.86 -2.79 17.63
CA CYS A 160 8.07 -2.55 16.42
C CYS A 160 6.57 -2.82 16.66
N MET A 161 6.23 -3.90 17.35
CA MET A 161 4.84 -4.18 17.73
C MET A 161 4.26 -3.11 18.66
N GLY A 162 5.02 -2.66 19.65
CA GLY A 162 4.62 -1.60 20.57
C GLY A 162 4.37 -0.27 19.88
N THR A 163 5.29 0.14 19.01
CA THR A 163 5.13 1.37 18.21
C THR A 163 3.99 1.28 17.22
N GLY A 164 3.80 0.13 16.56
CA GLY A 164 2.66 -0.12 15.69
C GLY A 164 1.32 -0.01 16.40
N LEU A 165 1.24 -0.54 17.64
CA LEU A 165 0.04 -0.41 18.47
C LEU A 165 -0.23 1.05 18.84
N LEU A 166 0.80 1.83 19.22
CA LEU A 166 0.66 3.25 19.55
C LEU A 166 0.19 4.07 18.34
N LEU A 167 0.74 3.79 17.15
CA LEU A 167 0.31 4.44 15.90
C LEU A 167 -1.14 4.10 15.56
N SER A 168 -1.56 2.84 15.74
CA SER A 168 -2.94 2.42 15.54
C SER A 168 -3.89 3.14 16.50
N CYS A 169 -3.53 3.25 17.79
CA CYS A 169 -4.31 4.00 18.78
C CYS A 169 -4.44 5.48 18.38
N ARG A 170 -3.36 6.12 17.92
CA ARG A 170 -3.39 7.51 17.45
C ARG A 170 -4.40 7.74 16.33
N ASN A 171 -4.47 6.81 15.38
CA ASN A 171 -5.42 6.91 14.26
C ASN A 171 -6.88 6.71 14.71
N PHE A 172 -7.11 5.90 15.73
CA PHE A 172 -8.44 5.72 16.33
C PHE A 172 -8.97 6.98 17.04
N TYR A 173 -8.09 7.81 17.60
CA TYR A 173 -8.48 9.04 18.32
C TYR A 173 -8.61 10.27 17.40
N LYS A 174 -8.22 10.17 16.13
CA LYS A 174 -8.36 11.27 15.16
C LYS A 174 -9.66 11.22 14.35
N ASN A 175 -10.39 10.10 14.44
CA ASN A 175 -11.70 9.85 13.81
C ASN A 175 -12.78 9.75 14.89
#